data_551541e745cd38ead6f9775882ecea14
#
_entry.id   551541e745cd38ead6f9775882ecea14
#
_cell.length_a   1.000
_cell.length_b   1.000
_cell.length_c   1.000
_cell.angle_alpha   90.00
_cell.angle_beta   90.00
_cell.angle_gamma   90.00
#
_symmetry.space_group_name_H-M   'P 1'
#
loop_
_entity.id
_entity.type
_entity.pdbx_description
1 polymer ?
#
loop_
_entity_poly.entity_id
_entity_poly.type
_entity_poly.pdbx_seq_one_letter_code
_entity_poly.pdbx_strand_id
1 'polypeptide(L)'
;MTQVEFVKLKRPEKARHLCELAEQFFNDGNKILIIVDDKNQAVTLDRFMWTWHKGSFIPHAFNNGAVDCLDEPIIIEIAECNPHGAEILIMGRPCSFEFMSHFRHVIDFAEVYDQQLASDARQRYASYRKTGFAVAMR
;
A
#
# COMPACT_ATOMS: atom_id res chain seq x y z
N MET A 1 16.52 -8.65 1.61
CA MET A 1 16.30 -7.97 0.32
C MET A 1 14.81 -7.61 0.18
N THR A 2 14.52 -6.39 -0.21
CA THR A 2 13.14 -5.96 -0.44
C THR A 2 12.62 -6.50 -1.77
N GLN A 3 11.46 -7.11 -1.73
CA GLN A 3 10.76 -7.59 -2.90
C GLN A 3 9.64 -6.61 -3.25
N VAL A 4 9.61 -6.14 -4.51
CA VAL A 4 8.59 -5.21 -4.99
C VAL A 4 7.73 -5.93 -6.04
N GLU A 5 6.41 -5.91 -5.83
CA GLU A 5 5.47 -6.43 -6.79
C GLU A 5 4.61 -5.31 -7.34
N PHE A 6 4.48 -5.26 -8.68
CA PHE A 6 3.54 -4.34 -9.33
C PHE A 6 2.21 -5.03 -9.58
N VAL A 7 1.13 -4.33 -9.25
CA VAL A 7 -0.23 -4.75 -9.58
C VAL A 7 -0.73 -3.87 -10.72
N LYS A 8 -1.08 -4.48 -11.84
CA LYS A 8 -1.58 -3.75 -13.01
C LYS A 8 -3.04 -3.36 -12.79
N LEU A 9 -3.34 -2.08 -12.89
CA LEU A 9 -4.70 -1.56 -12.80
C LEU A 9 -5.17 -1.12 -14.19
N LYS A 10 -6.20 -1.78 -14.70
CA LYS A 10 -6.81 -1.45 -15.99
C LYS A 10 -7.92 -0.42 -15.86
N ARG A 11 -8.35 -0.12 -14.63
CA ARG A 11 -9.40 0.83 -14.29
C ARG A 11 -9.02 1.59 -13.02
N PRO A 12 -9.59 2.77 -12.76
CA PRO A 12 -9.27 3.53 -11.55
C PRO A 12 -9.95 2.96 -10.30
N GLU A 13 -9.62 1.72 -9.96
CA GLU A 13 -10.19 0.97 -8.83
C GLU A 13 -9.13 0.68 -7.76
N LYS A 14 -8.22 1.62 -7.52
CA LYS A 14 -7.11 1.40 -6.59
C LYS A 14 -7.58 1.05 -5.19
N ALA A 15 -8.60 1.74 -4.67
CA ALA A 15 -9.12 1.49 -3.32
C ALA A 15 -9.56 0.04 -3.13
N ARG A 16 -10.21 -0.53 -4.13
CA ARG A 16 -10.63 -1.93 -4.11
C ARG A 16 -9.41 -2.86 -3.99
N HIS A 17 -8.40 -2.61 -4.81
CA HIS A 17 -7.17 -3.43 -4.77
C HIS A 17 -6.40 -3.27 -3.47
N LEU A 18 -6.38 -2.06 -2.91
CA LEU A 18 -5.77 -1.83 -1.58
C LEU A 18 -6.45 -2.69 -0.52
N CYS A 19 -7.78 -2.74 -0.53
CA CYS A 19 -8.54 -3.55 0.42
C CYS A 19 -8.32 -5.05 0.21
N GLU A 20 -8.36 -5.52 -1.02
CA GLU A 20 -8.13 -6.94 -1.35
C GLU A 20 -6.75 -7.40 -0.88
N LEU A 21 -5.73 -6.62 -1.17
CA LEU A 21 -4.36 -6.95 -0.80
C LEU A 21 -4.16 -6.90 0.71
N ALA A 22 -4.70 -5.87 1.36
CA ALA A 22 -4.60 -5.75 2.81
C ALA A 22 -5.26 -6.94 3.50
N GLU A 23 -6.44 -7.35 3.05
CA GLU A 23 -7.13 -8.52 3.57
C GLU A 23 -6.30 -9.79 3.37
N GLN A 24 -5.76 -9.98 2.16
CA GLN A 24 -4.95 -11.15 1.84
C GLN A 24 -3.73 -11.25 2.76
N PHE A 25 -2.96 -10.18 2.90
CA PHE A 25 -1.77 -10.18 3.76
C PHE A 25 -2.13 -10.30 5.24
N PHE A 26 -3.23 -9.68 5.65
CA PHE A 26 -3.70 -9.81 7.02
C PHE A 26 -4.08 -11.25 7.35
N ASN A 27 -4.77 -11.93 6.43
CA ASN A 27 -5.13 -13.34 6.61
C ASN A 27 -3.91 -14.25 6.68
N ASP A 28 -2.81 -13.85 6.05
CA ASP A 28 -1.53 -14.55 6.12
C ASP A 28 -0.74 -14.24 7.40
N GLY A 29 -1.29 -13.44 8.30
CA GLY A 29 -0.68 -13.14 9.60
C GLY A 29 0.29 -11.98 9.61
N ASN A 30 0.29 -11.13 8.58
CA ASN A 30 1.21 -10.01 8.48
C ASN A 30 0.62 -8.71 9.05
N LYS A 31 1.52 -7.81 9.46
CA LYS A 31 1.17 -6.41 9.71
C LYS A 31 1.41 -5.62 8.44
N ILE A 32 0.46 -4.74 8.10
CA ILE A 32 0.46 -4.00 6.84
C ILE A 32 0.44 -2.50 7.09
N LEU A 33 1.26 -1.78 6.33
CA LEU A 33 1.23 -0.32 6.27
C LEU A 33 0.75 0.09 4.89
N ILE A 34 -0.26 0.97 4.83
CA ILE A 34 -0.77 1.54 3.59
C ILE A 34 -0.46 3.04 3.60
N ILE A 35 0.26 3.52 2.59
CA ILE A 35 0.56 4.94 2.42
C ILE A 35 -0.31 5.50 1.30
N VAL A 36 -1.00 6.61 1.58
CA VAL A 36 -1.83 7.31 0.59
C VAL A 36 -1.41 8.78 0.48
N ASP A 37 -1.94 9.49 -0.53
CA ASP A 37 -1.48 10.85 -0.87
C ASP A 37 -1.84 11.88 0.19
N ASP A 38 -3.06 11.85 0.68
CA ASP A 38 -3.57 12.90 1.55
C ASP A 38 -4.64 12.40 2.50
N LYS A 39 -5.08 13.29 3.39
CA LYS A 39 -6.08 12.98 4.41
C LYS A 39 -7.41 12.54 3.80
N ASN A 40 -7.84 13.15 2.70
CA ASN A 40 -9.08 12.77 2.05
C ASN A 40 -9.04 11.33 1.56
N GLN A 41 -7.93 10.92 0.95
CA GLN A 41 -7.75 9.54 0.51
C GLN A 41 -7.71 8.58 1.70
N ALA A 42 -7.04 8.98 2.79
CA ALA A 42 -6.96 8.15 3.99
C ALA A 42 -8.34 7.92 4.61
N VAL A 43 -9.13 8.98 4.75
CA VAL A 43 -10.49 8.90 5.31
C VAL A 43 -11.40 8.07 4.41
N THR A 44 -11.31 8.28 3.09
CA THR A 44 -12.11 7.54 2.12
C THR A 44 -11.78 6.05 2.16
N LEU A 45 -10.49 5.71 2.21
CA LEU A 45 -10.05 4.32 2.30
C LEU A 45 -10.49 3.67 3.61
N ASP A 46 -10.36 4.39 4.72
CA ASP A 46 -10.79 3.90 6.04
C ASP A 46 -12.28 3.53 6.01
N ARG A 47 -13.12 4.42 5.49
CA ARG A 47 -14.56 4.16 5.36
C ARG A 47 -14.85 3.00 4.42
N PHE A 48 -14.14 2.93 3.29
CA PHE A 48 -14.29 1.87 2.31
C PHE A 48 -13.96 0.52 2.93
N MET A 49 -12.90 0.44 3.74
CA MET A 49 -12.50 -0.81 4.40
C MET A 49 -13.54 -1.28 5.43
N TRP A 50 -14.23 -0.36 6.10
CA TRP A 50 -15.30 -0.72 7.04
C TRP A 50 -16.49 -1.38 6.34
N THR A 51 -16.71 -1.07 5.06
CA THR A 51 -17.85 -1.57 4.27
C THR A 51 -17.42 -2.51 3.15
N TRP A 52 -16.14 -2.87 3.11
CA TRP A 52 -15.54 -3.60 2.00
C TRP A 52 -16.22 -4.93 1.73
N HIS A 53 -16.43 -5.71 2.75
CA HIS A 53 -17.00 -7.04 2.63
C HIS A 53 -18.09 -7.23 3.65
N LYS A 54 -19.29 -7.55 3.21
CA LYS A 54 -20.42 -7.79 4.10
C LYS A 54 -20.11 -8.98 5.02
N GLY A 55 -20.08 -8.74 6.34
CA GLY A 55 -19.77 -9.76 7.32
C GLY A 55 -18.28 -10.00 7.54
N SER A 56 -17.41 -9.29 6.83
CA SER A 56 -15.98 -9.33 7.03
C SER A 56 -15.56 -8.17 7.93
N PHE A 57 -14.62 -8.43 8.83
CA PHE A 57 -14.03 -7.40 9.67
C PHE A 57 -12.52 -7.40 9.46
N ILE A 58 -11.99 -6.29 8.93
CA ILE A 58 -10.57 -6.09 8.73
C ILE A 58 -10.09 -5.07 9.75
N PRO A 59 -9.36 -5.47 10.81
CA PRO A 59 -8.88 -4.53 11.82
C PRO A 59 -7.91 -3.53 11.21
N HIS A 60 -8.29 -2.25 11.21
CA HIS A 60 -7.48 -1.20 10.62
C HIS A 60 -7.72 0.13 11.32
N ALA A 61 -6.78 1.06 11.16
CA ALA A 61 -6.91 2.43 11.65
C ALA A 61 -6.17 3.39 10.74
N PHE A 62 -6.72 4.60 10.60
CA PHE A 62 -5.99 5.72 10.03
C PHE A 62 -5.28 6.45 11.17
N ASN A 63 -3.94 6.52 11.10
CA ASN A 63 -3.15 7.23 12.11
C ASN A 63 -3.21 8.73 11.84
N ASN A 64 -4.16 9.41 12.47
CA ASN A 64 -4.35 10.85 12.36
C ASN A 64 -3.70 11.64 13.52
N GLY A 65 -2.93 10.94 14.38
CA GLY A 65 -2.28 11.54 15.53
C GLY A 65 -3.19 11.77 16.75
N ALA A 66 -4.49 11.51 16.62
CA ALA A 66 -5.45 11.77 17.69
C ALA A 66 -5.62 10.59 18.65
N VAL A 67 -5.35 9.37 18.18
CA VAL A 67 -5.54 8.12 18.94
C VAL A 67 -4.33 7.23 18.70
N ASP A 68 -3.90 6.53 19.75
CA ASP A 68 -2.90 5.48 19.62
C ASP A 68 -3.53 4.30 18.88
N CYS A 69 -2.98 3.97 17.71
CA CYS A 69 -3.48 2.88 16.87
C CYS A 69 -2.41 1.82 16.59
N LEU A 70 -1.35 1.77 17.39
CA LEU A 70 -0.22 0.89 17.16
C LEU A 70 -0.57 -0.60 17.27
N ASP A 71 -1.68 -0.93 17.94
CA ASP A 71 -2.12 -2.31 18.12
C ASP A 71 -2.86 -2.86 16.89
N GLU A 72 -3.27 -1.99 15.97
CA GLU A 72 -3.99 -2.46 14.79
C GLU A 72 -3.02 -3.10 13.79
N PRO A 73 -3.38 -4.23 13.17
CA PRO A 73 -2.51 -4.90 12.20
C PRO A 73 -2.38 -4.15 10.88
N ILE A 74 -3.39 -3.35 10.51
CA ILE A 74 -3.36 -2.54 9.30
C ILE A 74 -3.47 -1.09 9.69
N ILE A 75 -2.46 -0.29 9.31
CA ILE A 75 -2.45 1.15 9.58
C ILE A 75 -2.34 1.91 8.27
N ILE A 76 -3.18 2.94 8.12
CA ILE A 76 -3.16 3.87 7.00
C ILE A 76 -2.40 5.11 7.43
N GLU A 77 -1.42 5.52 6.64
CA GLU A 77 -0.58 6.70 6.88
C GLU A 77 -0.53 7.59 5.65
N ILE A 78 -0.24 8.87 5.86
CA ILE A 78 0.00 9.83 4.78
C ILE A 78 1.51 10.03 4.60
N ALA A 79 2.24 10.13 5.70
CA ALA A 79 3.68 10.34 5.70
C ALA A 79 4.43 9.00 5.71
N GLU A 80 5.69 9.05 5.30
CA GLU A 80 6.58 7.89 5.32
C GLU A 80 7.01 7.58 6.75
N CYS A 81 6.19 6.83 7.47
CA CYS A 81 6.50 6.33 8.79
C CYS A 81 5.88 4.95 8.98
N ASN A 82 6.50 4.14 9.83
CA ASN A 82 6.04 2.77 10.09
C ASN A 82 5.83 2.60 11.59
N PRO A 83 4.68 3.07 12.13
CA PRO A 83 4.49 3.16 13.58
C PRO A 83 4.36 1.81 14.27
N HIS A 84 3.92 0.76 13.59
CA HIS A 84 3.66 -0.55 14.20
C HIS A 84 4.60 -1.66 13.72
N GLY A 85 5.69 -1.30 13.05
CA GLY A 85 6.68 -2.28 12.60
C GLY A 85 6.16 -3.25 11.54
N ALA A 86 5.41 -2.74 10.55
CA ALA A 86 4.88 -3.56 9.48
C ALA A 86 6.00 -4.11 8.60
N GLU A 87 5.83 -5.33 8.12
CA GLU A 87 6.73 -5.98 7.17
C GLU A 87 6.31 -5.77 5.72
N ILE A 88 5.03 -5.43 5.52
CA ILE A 88 4.41 -5.27 4.20
C ILE A 88 4.04 -3.80 4.03
N LEU A 89 4.48 -3.21 2.92
CA LEU A 89 4.08 -1.85 2.52
C LEU A 89 3.23 -1.92 1.27
N ILE A 90 2.03 -1.34 1.31
CA ILE A 90 1.20 -1.17 0.13
C ILE A 90 1.19 0.32 -0.21
N MET A 91 1.74 0.66 -1.36
CA MET A 91 1.92 2.05 -1.76
C MET A 91 0.73 2.55 -2.57
N GLY A 92 -0.17 3.29 -1.94
CA GLY A 92 -1.21 4.04 -2.64
C GLY A 92 -0.63 5.19 -3.44
N ARG A 93 0.58 5.63 -3.10
CA ARG A 93 1.41 6.57 -3.82
C ARG A 93 2.86 6.13 -3.78
N PRO A 94 3.71 6.58 -4.72
CA PRO A 94 5.13 6.28 -4.67
C PRO A 94 5.79 6.81 -3.39
N CYS A 95 6.71 6.03 -2.84
CA CYS A 95 7.50 6.38 -1.66
C CYS A 95 8.98 6.40 -2.01
N SER A 96 9.81 6.93 -1.10
CA SER A 96 11.26 6.94 -1.30
C SER A 96 11.83 5.53 -1.25
N PHE A 97 12.94 5.31 -1.95
CA PHE A 97 13.61 4.01 -1.98
C PHE A 97 14.13 3.63 -0.59
N GLU A 98 14.61 4.61 0.16
CA GLU A 98 15.06 4.38 1.54
C GLU A 98 13.93 3.83 2.39
N PHE A 99 12.75 4.45 2.34
CA PHE A 99 11.60 3.98 3.09
C PHE A 99 11.19 2.57 2.68
N MET A 100 11.10 2.32 1.37
CA MET A 100 10.75 1.01 0.82
C MET A 100 11.71 -0.09 1.29
N SER A 101 12.99 0.23 1.44
CA SER A 101 14.02 -0.75 1.79
C SER A 101 13.87 -1.33 3.20
N HIS A 102 13.06 -0.71 4.04
CA HIS A 102 12.80 -1.19 5.40
C HIS A 102 11.72 -2.28 5.45
N PHE A 103 11.10 -2.58 4.32
CA PHE A 103 10.05 -3.59 4.25
C PHE A 103 10.54 -4.82 3.51
N ARG A 104 10.04 -5.98 3.93
CA ARG A 104 10.33 -7.25 3.27
C ARG A 104 9.64 -7.32 1.92
N HIS A 105 8.40 -6.80 1.85
CA HIS A 105 7.56 -6.89 0.67
C HIS A 105 6.85 -5.56 0.45
N VAL A 106 6.90 -5.05 -0.78
CA VAL A 106 6.29 -3.77 -1.17
C VAL A 106 5.40 -4.00 -2.37
N ILE A 107 4.19 -3.43 -2.33
CA ILE A 107 3.26 -3.45 -3.46
C ILE A 107 3.19 -2.05 -4.06
N ASP A 108 3.40 -1.94 -5.36
CA ASP A 108 3.20 -0.73 -6.14
C ASP A 108 2.14 -1.01 -7.21
N PHE A 109 1.57 0.03 -7.78
CA PHE A 109 0.51 -0.09 -8.78
C PHE A 109 0.95 0.50 -10.11
N ALA A 110 0.70 -0.24 -11.18
CA ALA A 110 0.88 0.23 -12.55
C ALA A 110 -0.49 0.59 -13.11
N GLU A 111 -0.79 1.89 -13.14
CA GLU A 111 -2.09 2.42 -13.55
C GLU A 111 -2.11 2.58 -15.07
N VAL A 112 -2.36 1.48 -15.79
CA VAL A 112 -2.21 1.42 -17.25
C VAL A 112 -3.40 2.00 -18.01
N TYR A 113 -4.46 2.39 -17.32
CA TYR A 113 -5.62 3.04 -17.93
C TYR A 113 -5.32 4.50 -18.33
N ASP A 114 -4.24 5.07 -17.84
CA ASP A 114 -3.80 6.44 -18.16
C ASP A 114 -2.37 6.39 -18.72
N GLN A 115 -2.15 7.05 -19.86
CA GLN A 115 -0.87 6.99 -20.56
C GLN A 115 0.29 7.54 -19.72
N GLN A 116 0.07 8.66 -19.03
CA GLN A 116 1.11 9.27 -18.20
C GLN A 116 1.42 8.41 -16.97
N LEU A 117 0.38 7.90 -16.30
CA LEU A 117 0.58 7.05 -15.14
C LEU A 117 1.26 5.74 -15.51
N ALA A 118 0.94 5.19 -16.68
CA ALA A 118 1.61 3.98 -17.19
C ALA A 118 3.10 4.25 -17.46
N SER A 119 3.42 5.40 -18.03
CA SER A 119 4.81 5.81 -18.26
C SER A 119 5.57 5.97 -16.95
N ASP A 120 4.96 6.61 -15.95
CA ASP A 120 5.54 6.81 -14.64
C ASP A 120 5.83 5.46 -13.97
N ALA A 121 4.90 4.50 -14.09
CA ALA A 121 5.07 3.16 -13.53
C ALA A 121 6.24 2.42 -14.18
N ARG A 122 6.40 2.55 -15.50
CA ARG A 122 7.55 1.94 -16.22
C ARG A 122 8.87 2.53 -15.74
N GLN A 123 8.92 3.83 -15.50
CA GLN A 123 10.11 4.49 -14.97
C GLN A 123 10.44 4.01 -13.57
N ARG A 124 9.43 3.85 -12.71
CA ARG A 124 9.65 3.31 -11.35
C ARG A 124 10.15 1.87 -11.41
N TYR A 125 9.58 1.05 -12.27
CA TYR A 125 10.03 -0.34 -12.45
C TYR A 125 11.52 -0.40 -12.76
N ALA A 126 11.98 0.38 -13.73
CA ALA A 126 13.39 0.43 -14.12
C ALA A 126 14.26 0.94 -12.97
N SER A 127 13.81 1.98 -12.25
CA SER A 127 14.56 2.56 -11.14
C SER A 127 14.69 1.59 -9.96
N TYR A 128 13.62 0.84 -9.65
CA TYR A 128 13.67 -0.17 -8.59
C TYR A 128 14.67 -1.26 -8.92
N ARG A 129 14.73 -1.71 -10.16
CA ARG A 129 15.69 -2.71 -10.59
C ARG A 129 17.13 -2.20 -10.46
N LYS A 130 17.37 -0.95 -10.83
CA LYS A 130 18.70 -0.33 -10.68
C LYS A 130 19.11 -0.22 -9.23
N THR A 131 18.16 0.02 -8.33
CA THR A 131 18.41 0.14 -6.90
C THR A 131 18.76 -1.21 -6.26
N GLY A 132 18.45 -2.31 -6.94
CA GLY A 132 18.75 -3.65 -6.45
C GLY A 132 17.56 -4.37 -5.83
N PHE A 133 16.36 -3.80 -5.92
CA PHE A 133 15.15 -4.49 -5.46
C PHE A 133 14.84 -5.66 -6.39
N ALA A 134 14.27 -6.73 -5.82
CA ALA A 134 13.72 -7.82 -6.59
C ALA A 134 12.33 -7.41 -7.06
N VAL A 135 12.16 -7.15 -8.36
CA VAL A 135 10.93 -6.58 -8.92
C VAL A 135 10.21 -7.61 -9.77
N ALA A 136 8.90 -7.74 -9.57
CA ALA A 136 8.05 -8.65 -10.32
C ALA A 136 6.70 -8.02 -10.63
N MET A 137 6.00 -8.55 -11.63
CA MET A 137 4.59 -8.24 -11.90
C MET A 137 3.73 -9.30 -11.21
N ARG A 138 2.67 -8.82 -10.58
CA ARG A 138 1.72 -9.70 -9.90
C ARG A 138 0.62 -10.21 -10.84
#